data_3a401c6c2b05982080a1fd43283a2b79
#
_entry.id   3a401c6c2b05982080a1fd43283a2b79
#
_cell.length_a   1.000
_cell.length_b   1.000
_cell.length_c   1.000
_cell.angle_alpha   90.00
_cell.angle_beta   90.00
_cell.angle_gamma   90.00
#
_symmetry.space_group_name_H-M   'P 1'
#
loop_
_entity.id
_entity.type
_entity.pdbx_description
1 polymer ?
#
loop_
_entity_poly.entity_id
_entity_poly.type
_entity_poly.pdbx_seq_one_letter_code
_entity_poly.pdbx_strand_id
1 'polypeptide(L)'
;MTLADLIIENASILTMDTARPRATALAVAGNRLIAVGDGADIAGLAGPDTLRINAQGCTVLPGFIEAHMHLFWGGYGLKLLQLSGVQGLAQLAPKLRAYADANPTEGLLICKAADYNLFGPGIATTRQHLDQALPDRPVMLLSSDHHTAWANTIALERAGILQGADMPVGCEVVMAPDGMATGELREQFAYAPVLALRTSGGREDLGFAGQEPATPPNAAERAEDLHTLSQGLQYCAAFGFTSIHNMDGNFYQLAL
;
A
#
# COMPACT_ATOMS: atom_id res chain seq x y z
N MET A 1 -21.53 -40.21 5.60
CA MET A 1 -21.17 -39.29 4.52
C MET A 1 -21.09 -37.90 5.13
N THR A 2 -20.01 -37.15 4.96
CA THR A 2 -19.90 -35.80 5.52
C THR A 2 -20.76 -34.88 4.64
N LEU A 3 -21.71 -34.17 5.24
CA LEU A 3 -22.49 -33.14 4.52
C LEU A 3 -21.65 -31.89 4.35
N ALA A 4 -21.91 -31.14 3.29
CA ALA A 4 -21.24 -29.88 3.00
C ALA A 4 -21.84 -28.70 3.80
N ASP A 5 -21.01 -27.83 4.28
CA ASP A 5 -21.43 -26.53 4.83
C ASP A 5 -21.70 -25.50 3.70
N LEU A 6 -20.99 -25.64 2.59
CA LEU A 6 -21.11 -24.79 1.41
C LEU A 6 -21.03 -25.61 0.12
N ILE A 7 -21.91 -25.31 -0.81
CA ILE A 7 -21.85 -25.81 -2.19
C ILE A 7 -21.85 -24.60 -3.13
N ILE A 8 -20.88 -24.57 -4.06
CA ILE A 8 -20.89 -23.65 -5.22
C ILE A 8 -21.30 -24.47 -6.44
N GLU A 9 -22.31 -24.03 -7.16
CA GLU A 9 -22.87 -24.71 -8.32
C GLU A 9 -23.05 -23.77 -9.50
N ASN A 10 -23.26 -24.32 -10.70
CA ASN A 10 -23.41 -23.57 -11.94
C ASN A 10 -22.22 -22.62 -12.16
N ALA A 11 -21.01 -23.14 -11.95
CA ALA A 11 -19.75 -22.42 -12.05
C ALA A 11 -18.92 -22.90 -13.25
N SER A 12 -17.95 -22.07 -13.68
CA SER A 12 -16.82 -22.48 -14.54
C SER A 12 -15.58 -22.63 -13.68
N ILE A 13 -15.38 -23.79 -13.07
CA ILE A 13 -14.29 -24.03 -12.12
C ILE A 13 -13.02 -24.42 -12.88
N LEU A 14 -11.94 -23.70 -12.67
CA LEU A 14 -10.58 -24.06 -13.08
C LEU A 14 -9.89 -24.70 -11.86
N THR A 15 -9.73 -26.01 -11.88
CA THR A 15 -9.29 -26.78 -10.70
C THR A 15 -7.78 -26.73 -10.46
N MET A 16 -7.00 -26.35 -11.47
CA MET A 16 -5.52 -26.45 -11.51
C MET A 16 -5.02 -27.91 -11.37
N ASP A 17 -5.92 -28.89 -11.45
CA ASP A 17 -5.59 -30.32 -11.51
C ASP A 17 -5.60 -30.80 -12.97
N THR A 18 -4.46 -31.33 -13.46
CA THR A 18 -4.32 -31.82 -14.83
C THR A 18 -5.21 -33.02 -15.13
N ALA A 19 -5.57 -33.82 -14.13
CA ALA A 19 -6.45 -34.96 -14.29
C ALA A 19 -7.94 -34.56 -14.45
N ARG A 20 -8.34 -33.42 -13.86
CA ARG A 20 -9.68 -32.84 -13.98
C ARG A 20 -9.58 -31.32 -14.08
N PRO A 21 -9.16 -30.76 -15.20
CA PRO A 21 -8.86 -29.32 -15.30
C PRO A 21 -10.07 -28.40 -15.15
N ARG A 22 -11.28 -28.95 -15.31
CA ARG A 22 -12.54 -28.19 -15.20
C ARG A 22 -13.59 -28.97 -14.41
N ALA A 23 -14.46 -28.21 -13.73
CA ALA A 23 -15.62 -28.70 -13.03
C ALA A 23 -16.74 -27.65 -13.07
N THR A 24 -17.97 -28.02 -12.67
CA THR A 24 -19.12 -27.11 -12.64
C THR A 24 -19.67 -26.88 -11.23
N ALA A 25 -19.20 -27.67 -10.25
CA ALA A 25 -19.58 -27.50 -8.86
C ALA A 25 -18.49 -27.98 -7.91
N LEU A 26 -18.53 -27.49 -6.68
CA LEU A 26 -17.68 -27.92 -5.58
C LEU A 26 -18.46 -27.94 -4.25
N ALA A 27 -17.98 -28.72 -3.30
CA ALA A 27 -18.53 -28.82 -1.95
C ALA A 27 -17.42 -28.64 -0.92
N VAL A 28 -17.70 -27.86 0.13
CA VAL A 28 -16.80 -27.56 1.26
C VAL A 28 -17.44 -28.05 2.55
N ALA A 29 -16.64 -28.65 3.43
CA ALA A 29 -16.99 -28.91 4.81
C ALA A 29 -15.86 -28.45 5.73
N GLY A 30 -16.19 -27.59 6.69
CA GLY A 30 -15.19 -26.88 7.50
C GLY A 30 -14.24 -26.06 6.64
N ASN A 31 -12.97 -26.41 6.68
CA ASN A 31 -11.93 -25.75 5.89
C ASN A 31 -11.40 -26.61 4.72
N ARG A 32 -12.19 -27.59 4.26
CA ARG A 32 -11.75 -28.55 3.23
C ARG A 32 -12.72 -28.62 2.08
N LEU A 33 -12.18 -28.71 0.86
CA LEU A 33 -12.93 -29.17 -0.30
C LEU A 33 -13.16 -30.68 -0.12
N ILE A 34 -14.43 -31.11 -0.03
CA ILE A 34 -14.81 -32.52 0.12
C ILE A 34 -15.19 -33.15 -1.22
N ALA A 35 -15.57 -32.34 -2.21
CA ALA A 35 -15.82 -32.79 -3.58
C ALA A 35 -15.61 -31.62 -4.57
N VAL A 36 -15.11 -31.94 -5.77
CA VAL A 36 -15.04 -31.08 -6.95
C VAL A 36 -15.43 -31.90 -8.17
N GLY A 37 -16.47 -31.47 -8.89
CA GLY A 37 -17.01 -32.24 -10.01
C GLY A 37 -18.19 -31.56 -10.67
N ASP A 38 -19.12 -32.33 -11.15
CA ASP A 38 -20.36 -31.84 -11.74
C ASP A 38 -21.48 -31.69 -10.69
N GLY A 39 -22.46 -30.85 -10.97
CA GLY A 39 -23.57 -30.61 -10.03
C GLY A 39 -24.29 -31.86 -9.58
N ALA A 40 -24.43 -32.88 -10.46
CA ALA A 40 -25.05 -34.17 -10.13
C ALA A 40 -24.23 -34.96 -9.10
N ASP A 41 -22.91 -34.93 -9.16
CA ASP A 41 -22.00 -35.63 -8.25
C ASP A 41 -22.06 -35.03 -6.83
N ILE A 42 -22.36 -33.72 -6.73
CA ILE A 42 -22.29 -32.94 -5.51
C ILE A 42 -23.64 -32.76 -4.82
N ALA A 43 -24.74 -32.88 -5.57
CA ALA A 43 -26.11 -32.68 -5.05
C ALA A 43 -26.45 -33.53 -3.79
N GLY A 44 -25.93 -34.75 -3.71
CA GLY A 44 -26.13 -35.66 -2.57
C GLY A 44 -25.35 -35.28 -1.29
N LEU A 45 -24.47 -34.28 -1.35
CA LEU A 45 -23.71 -33.78 -0.20
C LEU A 45 -24.41 -32.61 0.52
N ALA A 46 -25.52 -32.11 -0.02
CA ALA A 46 -26.28 -31.04 0.60
C ALA A 46 -27.07 -31.56 1.82
N GLY A 47 -26.99 -30.83 2.92
CA GLY A 47 -27.85 -30.99 4.10
C GLY A 47 -28.81 -29.79 4.25
N PRO A 48 -29.68 -29.83 5.29
CA PRO A 48 -30.65 -28.75 5.52
C PRO A 48 -29.99 -27.37 5.77
N ASP A 49 -28.81 -27.36 6.34
CA ASP A 49 -28.06 -26.14 6.69
C ASP A 49 -26.99 -25.77 5.67
N THR A 50 -26.88 -26.51 4.56
CA THR A 50 -25.88 -26.24 3.52
C THR A 50 -26.16 -24.90 2.81
N LEU A 51 -25.23 -23.97 2.88
CA LEU A 51 -25.25 -22.75 2.06
C LEU A 51 -25.02 -23.12 0.59
N ARG A 52 -25.88 -22.65 -0.31
CA ARG A 52 -25.74 -22.88 -1.75
C ARG A 52 -25.53 -21.56 -2.48
N ILE A 53 -24.45 -21.48 -3.24
CA ILE A 53 -24.11 -20.34 -4.08
C ILE A 53 -24.26 -20.76 -5.54
N ASN A 54 -25.22 -20.15 -6.23
CA ASN A 54 -25.31 -20.26 -7.69
C ASN A 54 -24.33 -19.25 -8.31
N ALA A 55 -23.25 -19.74 -8.91
CA ALA A 55 -22.23 -18.89 -9.52
C ALA A 55 -22.64 -18.27 -10.87
N GLN A 56 -23.83 -18.65 -11.41
CA GLN A 56 -24.36 -18.09 -12.67
C GLN A 56 -23.37 -18.13 -13.85
N GLY A 57 -22.56 -19.18 -13.94
CA GLY A 57 -21.54 -19.34 -14.96
C GLY A 57 -20.24 -18.59 -14.69
N CYS A 58 -20.12 -17.87 -13.58
CA CYS A 58 -18.88 -17.21 -13.19
C CYS A 58 -17.72 -18.18 -13.02
N THR A 59 -16.51 -17.69 -13.30
CA THR A 59 -15.30 -18.48 -13.08
C THR A 59 -14.95 -18.56 -11.60
N VAL A 60 -14.66 -19.78 -11.15
CA VAL A 60 -14.15 -20.06 -9.81
C VAL A 60 -12.71 -20.58 -9.93
N LEU A 61 -11.83 -20.03 -9.11
CA LEU A 61 -10.39 -20.31 -9.10
C LEU A 61 -9.95 -20.61 -7.67
N PRO A 62 -8.84 -21.35 -7.47
CA PRO A 62 -8.10 -21.29 -6.21
C PRO A 62 -7.71 -19.84 -5.90
N GLY A 63 -7.65 -19.50 -4.62
CA GLY A 63 -7.17 -18.17 -4.21
C GLY A 63 -5.76 -17.90 -4.73
N PHE A 64 -5.49 -16.64 -5.08
CA PHE A 64 -4.18 -16.25 -5.61
C PHE A 64 -3.12 -16.27 -4.53
N ILE A 65 -1.88 -16.53 -4.93
CA ILE A 65 -0.70 -16.47 -4.09
C ILE A 65 0.19 -15.34 -4.64
N GLU A 66 0.37 -14.28 -3.83
CA GLU A 66 1.31 -13.22 -4.17
C GLU A 66 2.73 -13.63 -3.74
N ALA A 67 3.64 -13.69 -4.68
CA ALA A 67 4.98 -14.22 -4.44
C ALA A 67 6.01 -13.15 -4.03
N HIS A 68 5.67 -11.86 -4.09
CA HIS A 68 6.58 -10.76 -3.74
C HIS A 68 5.79 -9.53 -3.31
N MET A 69 5.70 -9.27 -2.03
CA MET A 69 4.96 -8.13 -1.49
C MET A 69 5.68 -7.51 -0.29
N HIS A 70 5.52 -6.21 -0.12
CA HIS A 70 5.87 -5.45 1.08
C HIS A 70 4.57 -5.05 1.78
N LEU A 71 4.06 -5.96 2.62
CA LEU A 71 2.70 -5.86 3.16
C LEU A 71 2.51 -4.64 4.06
N PHE A 72 3.45 -4.36 4.96
CA PHE A 72 3.31 -3.28 5.92
C PHE A 72 3.37 -1.93 5.22
N TRP A 73 4.37 -1.72 4.35
CA TRP A 73 4.46 -0.51 3.52
C TRP A 73 3.24 -0.35 2.60
N GLY A 74 2.79 -1.45 1.98
CA GLY A 74 1.58 -1.46 1.15
C GLY A 74 0.33 -1.05 1.93
N GLY A 75 0.15 -1.59 3.13
CA GLY A 75 -0.93 -1.23 4.04
C GLY A 75 -0.87 0.25 4.45
N TYR A 76 0.32 0.73 4.83
CA TYR A 76 0.54 2.15 5.10
C TYR A 76 0.20 3.01 3.88
N GLY A 77 0.60 2.57 2.68
CA GLY A 77 0.30 3.25 1.42
C GLY A 77 -1.19 3.42 1.10
N LEU A 78 -2.08 2.61 1.69
CA LEU A 78 -3.53 2.73 1.45
C LEU A 78 -4.12 4.04 2.00
N LYS A 79 -3.54 4.60 3.06
CA LYS A 79 -3.99 5.86 3.67
C LYS A 79 -3.37 7.11 3.07
N LEU A 80 -2.37 6.97 2.18
CA LEU A 80 -1.70 8.11 1.54
C LEU A 80 -2.57 8.74 0.44
N LEU A 81 -2.51 10.07 0.33
CA LEU A 81 -3.22 10.80 -0.72
C LEU A 81 -2.69 10.42 -2.11
N GLN A 82 -3.58 9.94 -2.97
CA GLN A 82 -3.27 9.59 -4.35
C GLN A 82 -3.35 10.82 -5.26
N LEU A 83 -2.28 11.09 -6.01
CA LEU A 83 -2.17 12.23 -6.93
C LEU A 83 -2.22 11.87 -8.41
N SER A 84 -2.48 10.59 -8.76
CA SER A 84 -2.63 10.20 -10.17
C SER A 84 -3.64 11.09 -10.89
N GLY A 85 -3.21 11.68 -12.01
CA GLY A 85 -4.04 12.56 -12.83
C GLY A 85 -4.28 13.97 -12.28
N VAL A 86 -3.68 14.31 -11.13
CA VAL A 86 -3.72 15.69 -10.60
C VAL A 86 -2.80 16.59 -11.42
N GLN A 87 -3.29 17.76 -11.83
CA GLN A 87 -2.55 18.73 -12.64
C GLN A 87 -2.71 20.15 -12.08
N GLY A 88 -1.55 20.79 -11.86
CA GLY A 88 -1.46 22.18 -11.45
C GLY A 88 -1.93 22.49 -10.03
N LEU A 89 -1.65 23.72 -9.60
CA LEU A 89 -1.94 24.21 -8.25
C LEU A 89 -3.45 24.19 -7.93
N ALA A 90 -4.28 24.50 -8.91
CA ALA A 90 -5.73 24.57 -8.72
C ALA A 90 -6.37 23.23 -8.32
N GLN A 91 -5.80 22.11 -8.77
CA GLN A 91 -6.25 20.77 -8.39
C GLN A 91 -5.51 20.26 -7.15
N LEU A 92 -4.23 20.57 -7.01
CA LEU A 92 -3.39 20.09 -5.92
C LEU A 92 -3.78 20.72 -4.57
N ALA A 93 -3.91 22.03 -4.50
CA ALA A 93 -4.09 22.75 -3.23
C ALA A 93 -5.35 22.31 -2.46
N PRO A 94 -6.56 22.21 -3.06
CA PRO A 94 -7.74 21.76 -2.31
C PRO A 94 -7.61 20.32 -1.82
N LYS A 95 -6.94 19.43 -2.57
CA LYS A 95 -6.70 18.04 -2.15
C LYS A 95 -5.74 17.96 -0.96
N LEU A 96 -4.64 18.72 -1.00
CA LEU A 96 -3.69 18.78 0.12
C LEU A 96 -4.32 19.34 1.38
N ARG A 97 -5.12 20.39 1.28
CA ARG A 97 -5.83 20.99 2.43
C ARG A 97 -6.82 19.99 3.03
N ALA A 98 -7.68 19.39 2.23
CA ALA A 98 -8.60 18.36 2.71
C ALA A 98 -7.90 17.17 3.37
N TYR A 99 -6.75 16.75 2.80
CA TYR A 99 -5.94 15.69 3.37
C TYR A 99 -5.29 16.12 4.70
N ALA A 100 -4.80 17.35 4.80
CA ALA A 100 -4.25 17.92 6.03
C ALA A 100 -5.30 18.02 7.15
N ASP A 101 -6.50 18.47 6.80
CA ASP A 101 -7.64 18.58 7.74
C ASP A 101 -8.09 17.20 8.27
N ALA A 102 -8.06 16.18 7.41
CA ALA A 102 -8.39 14.81 7.78
C ALA A 102 -7.29 14.13 8.63
N ASN A 103 -6.05 14.65 8.60
CA ASN A 103 -4.89 14.08 9.29
C ASN A 103 -4.17 15.14 10.16
N PRO A 104 -4.85 15.72 11.18
CA PRO A 104 -4.33 16.86 11.93
C PRO A 104 -3.09 16.55 12.78
N THR A 105 -2.89 15.29 13.15
CA THR A 105 -1.80 14.84 14.03
C THR A 105 -0.57 14.32 13.29
N GLU A 106 -0.66 14.14 11.95
CA GLU A 106 0.48 13.62 11.19
C GLU A 106 1.63 14.63 11.13
N GLY A 107 2.84 14.16 11.44
CA GLY A 107 4.07 14.96 11.41
C GLY A 107 4.52 15.31 9.99
N LEU A 108 4.20 14.46 9.02
CA LEU A 108 4.46 14.62 7.60
C LEU A 108 3.27 14.12 6.78
N LEU A 109 2.75 14.94 5.91
CA LEU A 109 1.72 14.55 4.94
C LEU A 109 2.39 13.98 3.70
N ILE A 110 2.21 12.69 3.43
CA ILE A 110 2.79 12.02 2.27
C ILE A 110 1.71 11.80 1.23
N CYS A 111 2.01 12.19 -0.02
CA CYS A 111 1.18 11.91 -1.18
C CYS A 111 1.96 11.01 -2.13
N LYS A 112 1.28 10.14 -2.86
CA LYS A 112 1.91 9.22 -3.80
C LYS A 112 1.45 9.39 -5.22
N ALA A 113 2.20 8.83 -6.16
CA ALA A 113 1.92 8.87 -7.59
C ALA A 113 1.81 10.31 -8.15
N ALA A 114 2.69 11.20 -7.69
CA ALA A 114 2.86 12.50 -8.31
C ALA A 114 3.53 12.36 -9.69
N ASP A 115 3.02 13.11 -10.67
CA ASP A 115 3.58 13.16 -12.02
C ASP A 115 4.74 14.17 -12.07
N TYR A 116 5.80 13.86 -12.81
CA TYR A 116 6.91 14.80 -13.06
C TYR A 116 6.44 16.09 -13.76
N ASN A 117 5.36 16.02 -14.52
CA ASN A 117 4.73 17.15 -15.18
C ASN A 117 3.53 17.70 -14.40
N LEU A 118 3.51 17.55 -13.08
CA LEU A 118 2.40 18.00 -12.22
C LEU A 118 1.98 19.44 -12.48
N PHE A 119 2.93 20.34 -12.78
CA PHE A 119 2.69 21.75 -13.08
C PHE A 119 2.75 22.08 -14.58
N GLY A 120 2.83 21.08 -15.43
CA GLY A 120 2.86 21.20 -16.88
C GLY A 120 4.19 20.77 -17.50
N PRO A 121 4.20 20.49 -18.81
CA PRO A 121 5.40 20.04 -19.51
C PRO A 121 6.56 21.03 -19.38
N GLY A 122 7.71 20.55 -18.93
CA GLY A 122 8.91 21.36 -18.76
C GLY A 122 8.93 22.31 -17.55
N ILE A 123 7.88 22.27 -16.71
CA ILE A 123 7.82 23.03 -15.46
C ILE A 123 8.22 22.10 -14.31
N ALA A 124 9.39 22.32 -13.75
CA ALA A 124 9.86 21.56 -12.60
C ALA A 124 8.97 21.82 -11.37
N THR A 125 8.62 20.75 -10.66
CA THR A 125 7.97 20.86 -9.35
C THR A 125 8.97 21.40 -8.34
N THR A 126 8.62 22.47 -7.62
CA THR A 126 9.49 23.11 -6.64
C THR A 126 8.83 23.23 -5.27
N ARG A 127 9.62 23.45 -4.21
CA ARG A 127 9.12 23.72 -2.86
C ARG A 127 8.12 24.89 -2.83
N GLN A 128 8.36 25.95 -3.65
CA GLN A 128 7.48 27.11 -3.72
C GLN A 128 6.08 26.78 -4.26
N HIS A 129 5.99 25.83 -5.19
CA HIS A 129 4.68 25.35 -5.65
C HIS A 129 3.94 24.65 -4.51
N LEU A 130 4.64 23.86 -3.69
CA LEU A 130 4.05 23.15 -2.56
C LEU A 130 3.74 24.11 -1.40
N ASP A 131 4.57 25.13 -1.16
CA ASP A 131 4.30 26.19 -0.19
C ASP A 131 3.03 26.98 -0.54
N GLN A 132 2.75 27.20 -1.83
CA GLN A 132 1.50 27.81 -2.29
C GLN A 132 0.28 26.91 -2.06
N ALA A 133 0.48 25.61 -2.20
CA ALA A 133 -0.60 24.62 -2.02
C ALA A 133 -0.91 24.38 -0.54
N LEU A 134 0.12 24.27 0.32
CA LEU A 134 0.03 23.97 1.75
C LEU A 134 1.23 24.58 2.49
N PRO A 135 1.13 25.85 2.97
CA PRO A 135 2.26 26.56 3.55
C PRO A 135 2.59 26.21 5.01
N ASP A 136 1.63 25.63 5.74
CA ASP A 136 1.65 25.53 7.21
C ASP A 136 1.91 24.11 7.74
N ARG A 137 1.96 23.12 6.87
CA ARG A 137 2.20 21.72 7.23
C ARG A 137 3.33 21.10 6.38
N PRO A 138 4.18 20.24 6.96
CA PRO A 138 5.13 19.48 6.16
C PRO A 138 4.40 18.58 5.18
N VAL A 139 4.78 18.64 3.91
CA VAL A 139 4.25 17.79 2.85
C VAL A 139 5.35 17.30 1.94
N MET A 140 5.24 16.04 1.54
CA MET A 140 6.09 15.40 0.55
C MET A 140 5.23 14.69 -0.49
N LEU A 141 5.54 14.91 -1.75
CA LEU A 141 4.97 14.20 -2.89
C LEU A 141 5.98 13.16 -3.37
N LEU A 142 5.59 11.91 -3.46
CA LEU A 142 6.42 10.83 -3.99
C LEU A 142 6.00 10.54 -5.43
N SER A 143 6.96 10.44 -6.34
CA SER A 143 6.73 10.10 -7.74
C SER A 143 6.14 8.70 -7.91
N SER A 144 5.54 8.42 -9.06
CA SER A 144 4.93 7.12 -9.35
C SER A 144 5.94 5.96 -9.37
N ASP A 145 7.19 6.25 -9.69
CA ASP A 145 8.28 5.28 -9.76
C ASP A 145 9.12 5.18 -8.47
N HIS A 146 8.80 6.01 -7.46
CA HIS A 146 9.46 6.09 -6.16
C HIS A 146 10.94 6.55 -6.20
N HIS A 147 11.46 7.03 -7.34
CA HIS A 147 12.84 7.52 -7.47
C HIS A 147 12.99 9.00 -7.12
N THR A 148 11.91 9.77 -7.13
CA THR A 148 11.93 11.20 -6.85
C THR A 148 10.83 11.58 -5.87
N ALA A 149 11.16 12.49 -4.96
CA ALA A 149 10.18 13.14 -4.09
C ALA A 149 10.32 14.66 -4.20
N TRP A 150 9.22 15.37 -3.88
CA TRP A 150 9.21 16.83 -3.76
C TRP A 150 8.67 17.20 -2.39
N ALA A 151 9.40 18.05 -1.68
CA ALA A 151 9.03 18.50 -0.34
C ALA A 151 8.87 20.01 -0.30
N ASN A 152 7.94 20.51 0.53
CA ASN A 152 7.78 21.93 0.77
C ASN A 152 8.87 22.49 1.72
N THR A 153 8.94 23.82 1.83
CA THR A 153 9.97 24.48 2.63
C THR A 153 9.98 24.02 4.09
N ILE A 154 8.82 23.94 4.73
CA ILE A 154 8.72 23.53 6.13
C ILE A 154 9.14 22.05 6.37
N ALA A 155 8.93 21.17 5.40
CA ALA A 155 9.42 19.80 5.46
C ALA A 155 10.94 19.73 5.35
N LEU A 156 11.54 20.48 4.41
CA LEU A 156 12.99 20.57 4.23
C LEU A 156 13.71 21.20 5.44
N GLU A 157 13.12 22.25 6.03
CA GLU A 157 13.61 22.89 7.25
C GLU A 157 13.63 21.90 8.43
N ARG A 158 12.51 21.24 8.68
CA ARG A 158 12.39 20.27 9.78
C ARG A 158 13.28 19.05 9.59
N ALA A 159 13.51 18.64 8.34
CA ALA A 159 14.44 17.56 7.99
C ALA A 159 15.91 17.99 8.05
N GLY A 160 16.22 19.31 8.19
CA GLY A 160 17.57 19.84 8.26
C GLY A 160 18.32 19.83 6.93
N ILE A 161 17.61 19.76 5.80
CA ILE A 161 18.21 19.66 4.45
C ILE A 161 17.86 20.81 3.51
N LEU A 162 17.22 21.88 4.01
CA LEU A 162 16.88 23.03 3.17
C LEU A 162 18.13 23.72 2.56
N GLN A 163 19.27 23.69 3.25
CA GLN A 163 20.54 24.23 2.77
C GLN A 163 21.44 23.16 2.13
N GLY A 164 20.84 22.02 1.72
CA GLY A 164 21.54 20.87 1.18
C GLY A 164 22.02 19.91 2.26
N ALA A 165 22.51 18.77 1.83
CA ALA A 165 23.16 17.76 2.67
C ALA A 165 24.08 16.91 1.81
N ASP A 166 25.13 16.36 2.42
CA ASP A 166 25.99 15.38 1.77
C ASP A 166 25.22 14.07 1.55
N MET A 167 25.18 13.61 0.31
CA MET A 167 24.44 12.42 -0.09
C MET A 167 25.34 11.34 -0.66
N PRO A 168 24.99 10.07 -0.51
CA PRO A 168 25.66 8.97 -1.21
C PRO A 168 25.63 9.16 -2.73
N VAL A 169 26.57 8.53 -3.42
CA VAL A 169 26.62 8.54 -4.90
C VAL A 169 25.30 8.06 -5.49
N GLY A 170 24.77 8.84 -6.42
CA GLY A 170 23.46 8.55 -7.06
C GLY A 170 22.25 9.21 -6.37
N CYS A 171 22.42 9.75 -5.17
CA CYS A 171 21.37 10.48 -4.45
C CYS A 171 21.65 11.98 -4.45
N GLU A 172 20.60 12.81 -4.53
CA GLU A 172 20.77 14.25 -4.66
C GLU A 172 19.64 15.03 -3.98
N VAL A 173 20.02 16.01 -3.14
CA VAL A 173 19.16 17.14 -2.79
C VAL A 173 19.40 18.21 -3.85
N VAL A 174 18.45 18.44 -4.74
CA VAL A 174 18.63 19.37 -5.87
C VAL A 174 18.65 20.80 -5.36
N MET A 175 19.76 21.52 -5.61
CA MET A 175 19.97 22.87 -5.11
C MET A 175 19.63 23.93 -6.15
N ALA A 176 19.03 25.02 -5.71
CA ALA A 176 18.82 26.21 -6.52
C ALA A 176 20.05 27.15 -6.47
N PRO A 177 20.16 28.10 -7.39
CA PRO A 177 21.28 29.05 -7.40
C PRO A 177 21.41 29.96 -6.16
N ASP A 178 20.33 30.08 -5.39
CA ASP A 178 20.28 30.81 -4.12
C ASP A 178 20.89 30.03 -2.93
N GLY A 179 21.40 28.83 -3.18
CA GLY A 179 21.98 27.95 -2.15
C GLY A 179 20.96 27.18 -1.33
N MET A 180 19.68 27.21 -1.70
CA MET A 180 18.63 26.45 -1.03
C MET A 180 18.15 25.28 -1.90
N ALA A 181 17.66 24.22 -1.28
CA ALA A 181 17.04 23.09 -1.98
C ALA A 181 15.81 23.54 -2.79
N THR A 182 15.71 23.05 -4.02
CA THR A 182 14.55 23.33 -4.88
C THR A 182 13.25 22.71 -4.38
N GLY A 183 13.36 21.67 -3.56
CA GLY A 183 12.29 20.79 -3.13
C GLY A 183 12.40 19.39 -3.73
N GLU A 184 13.08 19.24 -4.87
CA GLU A 184 13.29 17.95 -5.51
C GLU A 184 14.40 17.17 -4.82
N LEU A 185 14.09 15.91 -4.49
CA LEU A 185 14.92 14.95 -3.77
C LEU A 185 14.99 13.67 -4.60
N ARG A 186 16.18 13.30 -5.06
CA ARG A 186 16.41 12.15 -5.94
C ARG A 186 16.94 10.98 -5.15
N GLU A 187 16.32 9.83 -5.32
CA GLU A 187 16.61 8.57 -4.66
C GLU A 187 16.33 8.56 -3.15
N GLN A 188 16.18 7.37 -2.61
CA GLN A 188 15.69 7.15 -1.25
C GLN A 188 16.51 7.88 -0.17
N PHE A 189 17.83 7.91 -0.26
CA PHE A 189 18.64 8.55 0.76
C PHE A 189 18.45 10.08 0.79
N ALA A 190 18.06 10.70 -0.33
CA ALA A 190 17.81 12.14 -0.37
C ALA A 190 16.50 12.52 0.33
N TYR A 191 15.45 11.70 0.22
CA TYR A 191 14.17 11.99 0.88
C TYR A 191 13.97 11.29 2.24
N ALA A 192 14.85 10.36 2.63
CA ALA A 192 14.79 9.68 3.93
C ALA A 192 14.73 10.64 5.14
N PRO A 193 15.49 11.75 5.19
CA PRO A 193 15.40 12.72 6.28
C PRO A 193 13.99 13.35 6.39
N VAL A 194 13.33 13.59 5.25
CA VAL A 194 11.94 14.07 5.24
C VAL A 194 10.98 12.99 5.72
N LEU A 195 11.15 11.75 5.26
CA LEU A 195 10.34 10.63 5.72
C LEU A 195 10.45 10.39 7.23
N ALA A 196 11.58 10.69 7.85
CA ALA A 196 11.77 10.57 9.30
C ALA A 196 10.85 11.50 10.12
N LEU A 197 10.20 12.49 9.50
CA LEU A 197 9.21 13.35 10.14
C LEU A 197 7.84 12.67 10.36
N ARG A 198 7.65 11.44 9.84
CA ARG A 198 6.40 10.68 10.00
C ARG A 198 6.11 10.38 11.47
N THR A 199 4.83 10.44 11.82
CA THR A 199 4.38 10.06 13.17
C THR A 199 4.66 8.58 13.48
N SER A 200 4.64 7.71 12.47
CA SER A 200 5.01 6.28 12.60
C SER A 200 6.50 6.08 12.91
N GLY A 201 7.34 7.09 12.73
CA GLY A 201 8.80 6.94 12.81
C GLY A 201 9.40 6.02 11.73
N GLY A 202 8.62 5.68 10.70
CA GLY A 202 9.06 4.85 9.58
C GLY A 202 9.09 3.35 9.86
N ARG A 203 8.38 2.87 10.89
CA ARG A 203 8.37 1.45 11.25
C ARG A 203 7.88 0.55 10.11
N GLU A 204 7.05 1.08 9.24
CA GLU A 204 6.47 0.37 8.09
C GLU A 204 7.47 0.01 6.98
N ASP A 205 8.62 0.69 6.91
CA ASP A 205 9.65 0.42 5.89
C ASP A 205 10.97 -0.15 6.44
N LEU A 206 11.11 -0.29 7.78
CA LEU A 206 12.30 -0.89 8.39
C LEU A 206 12.56 -2.32 7.92
N GLY A 207 11.50 -3.06 7.61
CA GLY A 207 11.59 -4.44 7.13
C GLY A 207 12.32 -4.61 5.79
N PHE A 208 12.37 -3.58 4.94
CA PHE A 208 13.09 -3.62 3.66
C PHE A 208 14.58 -3.93 3.82
N ALA A 209 15.19 -3.43 4.89
CA ALA A 209 16.60 -3.64 5.20
C ALA A 209 16.80 -4.57 6.41
N GLY A 210 15.76 -5.25 6.87
CA GLY A 210 15.82 -6.11 8.05
C GLY A 210 16.14 -5.36 9.36
N GLN A 211 15.83 -4.07 9.42
CA GLN A 211 16.07 -3.23 10.58
C GLN A 211 14.94 -3.35 11.59
N GLU A 212 15.29 -3.26 12.86
CA GLU A 212 14.33 -3.21 13.98
C GLU A 212 14.04 -1.75 14.39
N PRO A 213 12.88 -1.46 14.99
CA PRO A 213 12.64 -0.15 15.61
C PRO A 213 13.70 0.17 16.64
N ALA A 214 14.34 1.36 16.52
CA ALA A 214 15.40 1.80 17.45
C ALA A 214 14.92 1.89 18.90
N THR A 215 13.62 2.15 19.10
CA THR A 215 12.94 2.13 20.39
C THR A 215 11.71 1.22 20.27
N PRO A 216 11.49 0.30 21.22
CA PRO A 216 10.31 -0.54 21.20
C PRO A 216 9.03 0.31 21.12
N PRO A 217 8.15 0.06 20.15
CA PRO A 217 6.90 0.79 20.01
C PRO A 217 6.01 0.60 21.23
N ASN A 218 5.38 1.69 21.68
CA ASN A 218 4.42 1.64 22.75
C ASN A 218 3.10 0.96 22.32
N ALA A 219 2.17 0.76 23.26
CA ALA A 219 0.93 0.03 23.00
C ALA A 219 0.05 0.70 21.93
N ALA A 220 0.02 2.03 21.87
CA ALA A 220 -0.77 2.76 20.88
C ALA A 220 -0.15 2.66 19.48
N GLU A 221 1.16 2.80 19.38
CA GLU A 221 1.91 2.62 18.13
C GLU A 221 1.75 1.19 17.59
N ARG A 222 1.87 0.19 18.48
CA ARG A 222 1.66 -1.22 18.08
C ARG A 222 0.23 -1.48 17.61
N ALA A 223 -0.78 -0.86 18.22
CA ALA A 223 -2.17 -1.00 17.79
C ALA A 223 -2.41 -0.38 16.41
N GLU A 224 -1.79 0.77 16.13
CA GLU A 224 -1.85 1.42 14.81
C GLU A 224 -1.13 0.57 13.75
N ASP A 225 0.02 0.00 14.07
CA ASP A 225 0.78 -0.86 13.15
C ASP A 225 0.00 -2.15 12.82
N LEU A 226 -0.63 -2.78 13.83
CA LEU A 226 -1.57 -3.91 13.64
C LEU A 226 -2.76 -3.53 12.75
N HIS A 227 -3.34 -2.35 12.96
CA HIS A 227 -4.42 -1.85 12.13
C HIS A 227 -3.97 -1.68 10.68
N THR A 228 -2.80 -1.10 10.46
CA THR A 228 -2.20 -0.90 9.14
C THR A 228 -1.98 -2.23 8.40
N LEU A 229 -1.41 -3.25 9.08
CA LEU A 229 -1.24 -4.59 8.52
C LEU A 229 -2.58 -5.25 8.20
N SER A 230 -3.56 -5.14 9.10
CA SER A 230 -4.91 -5.68 8.88
C SER A 230 -5.58 -5.06 7.65
N GLN A 231 -5.45 -3.75 7.45
CA GLN A 231 -5.95 -3.07 6.24
C GLN A 231 -5.27 -3.59 4.97
N GLY A 232 -3.95 -3.81 5.00
CA GLY A 232 -3.20 -4.40 3.90
C GLY A 232 -3.69 -5.82 3.55
N LEU A 233 -3.87 -6.68 4.57
CA LEU A 233 -4.39 -8.03 4.38
C LEU A 233 -5.82 -8.04 3.82
N GLN A 234 -6.71 -7.19 4.33
CA GLN A 234 -8.08 -7.06 3.84
C GLN A 234 -8.11 -6.58 2.39
N TYR A 235 -7.23 -5.63 2.04
CA TYR A 235 -7.09 -5.16 0.67
C TYR A 235 -6.66 -6.30 -0.26
N CYS A 236 -5.64 -7.06 0.10
CA CYS A 236 -5.21 -8.23 -0.67
C CYS A 236 -6.32 -9.27 -0.83
N ALA A 237 -7.03 -9.58 0.26
CA ALA A 237 -8.14 -10.53 0.24
C ALA A 237 -9.28 -10.10 -0.70
N ALA A 238 -9.58 -8.79 -0.77
CA ALA A 238 -10.58 -8.24 -1.68
C ALA A 238 -10.25 -8.47 -3.17
N PHE A 239 -8.97 -8.67 -3.51
CA PHE A 239 -8.50 -9.02 -4.85
C PHE A 239 -8.29 -10.54 -5.05
N GLY A 240 -8.70 -11.35 -4.08
CA GLY A 240 -8.63 -12.81 -4.19
C GLY A 240 -7.29 -13.43 -3.78
N PHE A 241 -6.38 -12.66 -3.18
CA PHE A 241 -5.16 -13.22 -2.60
C PHE A 241 -5.46 -13.91 -1.27
N THR A 242 -5.09 -15.18 -1.17
CA THR A 242 -5.27 -16.01 0.03
C THR A 242 -3.96 -16.38 0.72
N SER A 243 -2.84 -16.11 0.03
CA SER A 243 -1.49 -16.30 0.56
C SER A 243 -0.59 -15.20 0.04
N ILE A 244 0.38 -14.79 0.86
CA ILE A 244 1.32 -13.72 0.55
C ILE A 244 2.72 -14.17 0.97
N HIS A 245 3.69 -13.99 0.09
CA HIS A 245 5.10 -14.03 0.43
C HIS A 245 5.53 -12.59 0.73
N ASN A 246 5.53 -12.23 2.01
CA ASN A 246 6.01 -10.92 2.45
C ASN A 246 7.54 -10.88 2.38
N MET A 247 8.09 -9.84 1.76
CA MET A 247 9.54 -9.69 1.56
C MET A 247 10.22 -8.92 2.69
N ASP A 248 9.43 -8.33 3.59
CA ASP A 248 9.97 -7.60 4.74
C ASP A 248 10.51 -8.59 5.79
N GLY A 249 11.70 -8.31 6.32
CA GLY A 249 12.43 -9.25 7.16
C GLY A 249 12.87 -8.67 8.50
N ASN A 250 11.94 -8.22 9.37
CA ASN A 250 12.28 -7.92 10.75
C ASN A 250 11.38 -8.69 11.76
N PHE A 251 11.88 -8.87 12.97
CA PHE A 251 11.14 -9.60 14.02
C PHE A 251 9.93 -8.81 14.52
N TYR A 252 10.01 -7.48 14.49
CA TYR A 252 8.92 -6.63 14.92
C TYR A 252 7.66 -6.89 14.09
N GLN A 253 7.75 -6.86 12.76
CA GLN A 253 6.60 -7.11 11.88
C GLN A 253 6.06 -8.55 12.02
N LEU A 254 6.96 -9.53 12.22
CA LEU A 254 6.56 -10.92 12.43
C LEU A 254 5.84 -11.15 13.76
N ALA A 255 6.05 -10.25 14.74
CA ALA A 255 5.43 -10.31 16.07
C ALA A 255 4.14 -9.48 16.18
N LEU A 256 3.77 -8.75 15.13
CA LEU A 256 2.49 -8.06 15.00
C LEU A 256 1.39 -9.03 14.63
#